data_2f7e9f898bda103431334ad128d687d1
#
_entry.id   2f7e9f898bda103431334ad128d687d1
#
_cell.length_a   1.000
_cell.length_b   1.000
_cell.length_c   1.000
_cell.angle_alpha   90.00
_cell.angle_beta   90.00
_cell.angle_gamma   90.00
#
_symmetry.space_group_name_H-M   'P 1'
#
loop_
_entity.id
_entity.type
_entity.pdbx_description
1 polymer ?
#
loop_
_entity_poly.entity_id
_entity_poly.type
_entity_poly.pdbx_seq_one_letter_code
_entity_poly.pdbx_strand_id
1 'polypeptide(L)'
;MKRIAFLLCILFCINTPLFAEDSCSNPAQDPNVRYKLYPTQNMWTFLKLDTMTGRIWQVQYSVEGAEYRFETVLSDVNIIAELKKKGKIGRFALYPTQNTYNFILLDQIDGNTYQVQWGSSKKERMIIPISY
;
A
#
# COMPACT_ATOMS: atom_id res chain seq x y z
N MET A 1 71.89 24.86 11.15
CA MET A 1 71.09 24.68 9.91
C MET A 1 69.91 23.78 10.24
N LYS A 2 68.73 24.37 10.43
CA LYS A 2 67.50 23.62 10.80
C LYS A 2 66.74 23.29 9.51
N ARG A 3 66.56 22.00 9.23
CA ARG A 3 65.73 21.53 8.12
C ARG A 3 64.30 21.41 8.61
N ILE A 4 63.41 22.26 8.08
CA ILE A 4 61.99 22.23 8.32
C ILE A 4 61.41 21.25 7.31
N ALA A 5 60.89 20.13 7.78
CA ALA A 5 60.13 19.18 6.97
C ALA A 5 58.69 19.67 6.87
N PHE A 6 58.24 20.01 5.66
CA PHE A 6 56.89 20.38 5.36
C PHE A 6 56.08 19.08 5.17
N LEU A 7 55.21 18.78 6.13
CA LEU A 7 54.28 17.65 6.05
C LEU A 7 53.06 18.08 5.25
N LEU A 8 52.96 17.63 4.00
CA LEU A 8 51.81 17.89 3.13
C LEU A 8 50.70 16.91 3.46
N CYS A 9 49.69 17.33 4.24
CA CYS A 9 48.46 16.58 4.44
C CYS A 9 47.59 16.65 3.19
N ILE A 10 47.61 15.61 2.38
CA ILE A 10 46.67 15.43 1.28
C ILE A 10 45.34 14.98 1.87
N LEU A 11 44.37 15.90 1.93
CA LEU A 11 42.98 15.58 2.29
C LEU A 11 42.33 14.85 1.11
N PHE A 12 42.22 13.55 1.21
CA PHE A 12 41.46 12.72 0.24
C PHE A 12 39.97 12.88 0.54
N CYS A 13 39.30 13.83 -0.14
CA CYS A 13 37.83 13.86 -0.16
C CYS A 13 37.33 12.67 -0.90
N ILE A 14 36.91 11.65 -0.16
CA ILE A 14 36.17 10.51 -0.70
C ILE A 14 34.75 11.01 -0.99
N ASN A 15 34.48 11.43 -2.23
CA ASN A 15 33.14 11.59 -2.74
C ASN A 15 32.52 10.19 -2.90
N THR A 16 31.85 9.69 -1.86
CA THR A 16 30.94 8.57 -2.03
C THR A 16 29.74 9.07 -2.81
N PRO A 17 29.40 8.51 -3.97
CA PRO A 17 28.14 8.81 -4.61
C PRO A 17 27.03 8.31 -3.66
N LEU A 18 26.24 9.23 -3.15
CA LEU A 18 24.99 8.90 -2.50
C LEU A 18 24.08 8.35 -3.60
N PHE A 19 24.08 7.04 -3.77
CA PHE A 19 23.02 6.38 -4.51
C PHE A 19 21.74 6.69 -3.73
N ALA A 20 20.95 7.63 -4.25
CA ALA A 20 19.55 7.69 -3.89
C ALA A 20 19.00 6.31 -4.28
N GLU A 21 18.73 5.44 -3.30
CA GLU A 21 17.77 4.38 -3.51
C GLU A 21 16.50 5.10 -3.97
N ASP A 22 16.20 4.98 -5.27
CA ASP A 22 14.85 5.09 -5.75
C ASP A 22 14.08 3.95 -5.05
N SER A 23 13.76 4.20 -3.80
CA SER A 23 12.67 3.51 -3.16
C SER A 23 11.51 3.79 -4.08
N CYS A 24 11.08 2.75 -4.81
CA CYS A 24 9.78 2.68 -5.40
C CYS A 24 8.81 2.98 -4.24
N SER A 25 8.68 4.26 -3.95
CA SER A 25 7.84 4.75 -2.88
C SER A 25 6.46 4.31 -3.31
N ASN A 26 6.03 3.23 -2.67
CA ASN A 26 4.63 2.92 -2.59
C ASN A 26 3.92 4.28 -2.49
N PRO A 27 3.03 4.69 -3.43
CA PRO A 27 2.29 5.96 -3.34
C PRO A 27 1.39 5.94 -2.11
N ALA A 28 1.95 5.36 -1.12
CA ALA A 28 1.48 5.28 0.20
C ALA A 28 1.44 6.67 0.72
N GLN A 29 0.61 7.05 1.44
CA GLN A 29 0.75 7.69 2.71
C GLN A 29 0.49 9.19 2.74
N ASP A 30 -0.03 9.80 1.70
CA ASP A 30 -0.70 11.06 1.93
C ASP A 30 -2.01 10.76 2.69
N PRO A 31 -2.13 11.16 3.97
CA PRO A 31 -3.33 10.90 4.76
C PRO A 31 -4.58 11.62 4.21
N ASN A 32 -4.39 12.55 3.27
CA ASN A 32 -5.46 13.36 2.69
C ASN A 32 -5.98 12.80 1.36
N VAL A 33 -5.47 11.66 0.91
CA VAL A 33 -5.93 11.04 -0.33
C VAL A 33 -7.04 10.04 -0.05
N ARG A 34 -8.20 10.25 -0.70
CA ARG A 34 -9.37 9.38 -0.50
C ARG A 34 -9.19 7.99 -1.11
N TYR A 35 -8.71 7.89 -2.34
CA TYR A 35 -8.55 6.60 -3.03
C TYR A 35 -7.09 6.27 -3.21
N LYS A 36 -6.69 5.05 -2.81
CA LYS A 36 -5.33 4.55 -2.96
C LYS A 36 -5.33 3.24 -3.72
N LEU A 37 -4.31 3.03 -4.56
CA LEU A 37 -4.05 1.77 -5.25
C LEU A 37 -2.90 1.03 -4.58
N TYR A 38 -3.11 -0.25 -4.33
CA TYR A 38 -2.14 -1.16 -3.77
C TYR A 38 -1.83 -2.26 -4.79
N PRO A 39 -0.58 -2.44 -5.20
CA PRO A 39 -0.21 -3.54 -6.06
C PRO A 39 -0.39 -4.86 -5.32
N THR A 40 -0.77 -5.91 -6.05
CA THR A 40 -0.70 -7.28 -5.57
C THR A 40 0.54 -7.98 -6.12
N GLN A 41 0.81 -9.21 -5.71
CA GLN A 41 1.86 -10.02 -6.32
C GLN A 41 1.49 -10.48 -7.75
N ASN A 42 0.22 -10.38 -8.14
CA ASN A 42 -0.20 -10.54 -9.52
C ASN A 42 -0.03 -9.21 -10.26
N MET A 43 0.84 -9.19 -11.26
CA MET A 43 1.18 -7.98 -12.01
C MET A 43 -0.02 -7.28 -12.68
N TRP A 44 -1.10 -7.99 -12.93
CA TRP A 44 -2.29 -7.48 -13.59
C TRP A 44 -3.36 -6.93 -12.63
N THR A 45 -3.16 -7.11 -11.32
CA THR A 45 -4.20 -6.87 -10.33
C THR A 45 -3.75 -5.89 -9.26
N PHE A 46 -4.60 -4.89 -8.99
CA PHE A 46 -4.46 -3.93 -7.90
C PHE A 46 -5.69 -3.99 -6.99
N LEU A 47 -5.51 -3.57 -5.75
CA LEU A 47 -6.61 -3.27 -4.85
C LEU A 47 -6.76 -1.76 -4.74
N LYS A 48 -7.97 -1.24 -4.96
CA LYS A 48 -8.33 0.16 -4.75
C LYS A 48 -9.06 0.30 -3.43
N LEU A 49 -8.53 1.09 -2.52
CA LEU A 49 -9.11 1.38 -1.21
C LEU A 49 -9.74 2.77 -1.20
N ASP A 50 -10.97 2.88 -0.74
CA ASP A 50 -11.53 4.13 -0.23
C ASP A 50 -11.10 4.29 1.23
N THR A 51 -10.13 5.14 1.48
CA THR A 51 -9.56 5.37 2.82
C THR A 51 -10.55 5.99 3.80
N MET A 52 -11.65 6.52 3.30
CA MET A 52 -12.70 7.12 4.11
C MET A 52 -13.68 6.08 4.67
N THR A 53 -14.01 5.05 3.88
CA THR A 53 -15.08 4.10 4.19
C THR A 53 -14.61 2.67 4.43
N GLY A 54 -13.37 2.34 4.07
CA GLY A 54 -12.83 0.99 4.11
C GLY A 54 -13.29 0.09 2.96
N ARG A 55 -14.03 0.64 1.99
CA ARG A 55 -14.46 -0.14 0.82
C ARG A 55 -13.28 -0.42 -0.10
N ILE A 56 -13.23 -1.66 -0.61
CA ILE A 56 -12.13 -2.13 -1.45
C ILE A 56 -12.69 -2.71 -2.75
N TRP A 57 -12.02 -2.40 -3.84
CA TRP A 57 -12.26 -2.98 -5.17
C TRP A 57 -11.02 -3.71 -5.65
N GLN A 58 -11.23 -4.80 -6.33
CA GLN A 58 -10.22 -5.43 -7.18
C GLN A 58 -10.25 -4.73 -8.54
N VAL A 59 -9.11 -4.26 -8.99
CA VAL A 59 -8.90 -3.58 -10.28
C VAL A 59 -7.96 -4.43 -11.11
N GLN A 60 -8.42 -4.91 -12.24
CA GLN A 60 -7.58 -5.64 -13.18
C GLN A 60 -7.40 -4.85 -14.46
N TYR A 61 -6.15 -4.71 -14.89
CA TYR A 61 -5.84 -4.16 -16.20
C TYR A 61 -5.31 -5.25 -17.13
N SER A 62 -5.35 -4.99 -18.44
CA SER A 62 -4.79 -5.89 -19.45
C SER A 62 -4.30 -5.09 -20.64
N VAL A 63 -3.27 -5.60 -21.30
CA VAL A 63 -2.75 -5.12 -22.58
C VAL A 63 -3.34 -5.89 -23.76
N GLU A 64 -4.02 -7.01 -23.51
CA GLU A 64 -4.56 -7.88 -24.57
C GLU A 64 -5.91 -7.41 -25.08
N GLY A 65 -6.83 -6.99 -24.20
CA GLY A 65 -8.15 -6.55 -24.63
C GLY A 65 -8.98 -5.91 -23.53
N ALA A 66 -10.06 -5.22 -23.94
CA ALA A 66 -10.95 -4.52 -22.99
C ALA A 66 -11.73 -5.49 -22.12
N GLU A 67 -12.02 -6.69 -22.62
CA GLU A 67 -12.76 -7.77 -21.96
C GLU A 67 -12.03 -8.31 -20.74
N TYR A 68 -10.70 -8.13 -20.66
CA TYR A 68 -9.88 -8.52 -19.51
C TYR A 68 -9.68 -7.40 -18.49
N ARG A 69 -10.27 -6.23 -18.74
CA ARG A 69 -10.19 -5.08 -17.83
C ARG A 69 -11.49 -4.95 -17.05
N PHE A 70 -11.39 -4.99 -15.72
CA PHE A 70 -12.56 -4.84 -14.87
C PHE A 70 -12.21 -4.22 -13.51
N GLU A 71 -13.25 -3.69 -12.90
CA GLU A 71 -13.25 -3.29 -11.51
C GLU A 71 -14.45 -3.95 -10.82
N THR A 72 -14.22 -4.59 -9.69
CA THR A 72 -15.27 -5.25 -8.92
C THR A 72 -15.04 -5.07 -7.41
N VAL A 73 -16.12 -4.87 -6.67
CA VAL A 73 -16.03 -4.75 -5.21
C VAL A 73 -15.64 -6.10 -4.58
N LEU A 74 -14.78 -6.06 -3.56
CA LEU A 74 -14.38 -7.27 -2.85
C LEU A 74 -15.49 -7.81 -1.94
N SER A 75 -16.23 -6.91 -1.30
CA SER A 75 -17.30 -7.27 -0.37
C SER A 75 -18.40 -6.21 -0.42
N ASP A 76 -19.65 -6.66 -0.26
CA ASP A 76 -20.80 -5.77 -0.14
C ASP A 76 -20.92 -5.12 1.26
N VAL A 77 -20.08 -5.51 2.21
CA VAL A 77 -20.03 -4.98 3.57
C VAL A 77 -19.66 -3.51 3.56
N ASN A 78 -20.44 -2.71 4.26
CA ASN A 78 -20.16 -1.30 4.52
C ASN A 78 -19.66 -1.15 5.97
N ILE A 79 -18.33 -1.18 6.13
CA ILE A 79 -17.69 -1.16 7.45
C ILE A 79 -18.12 0.07 8.27
N ILE A 80 -18.18 1.25 7.65
CA ILE A 80 -18.57 2.49 8.34
C ILE A 80 -20.01 2.42 8.83
N ALA A 81 -20.93 1.85 8.04
CA ALA A 81 -22.32 1.69 8.44
C ALA A 81 -22.45 0.68 9.59
N GLU A 82 -21.75 -0.44 9.53
CA GLU A 82 -21.73 -1.44 10.60
C GLU A 82 -21.18 -0.88 11.92
N LEU A 83 -20.10 -0.11 11.84
CA LEU A 83 -19.52 0.56 13.00
C LEU A 83 -20.38 1.73 13.52
N LYS A 84 -21.42 2.15 12.78
CA LYS A 84 -22.23 3.37 13.07
C LYS A 84 -21.34 4.61 13.25
N LYS A 85 -20.30 4.75 12.46
CA LYS A 85 -19.30 5.81 12.53
C LYS A 85 -19.39 6.72 11.31
N LYS A 86 -18.76 7.89 11.40
CA LYS A 86 -18.57 8.76 10.23
C LYS A 86 -17.30 8.40 9.50
N GLY A 87 -17.35 8.36 8.17
CA GLY A 87 -16.18 8.22 7.34
C GLY A 87 -15.26 9.44 7.46
N LYS A 88 -13.95 9.18 7.42
CA LYS A 88 -12.92 10.22 7.40
C LYS A 88 -11.82 9.79 6.44
N ILE A 89 -11.42 10.66 5.52
CA ILE A 89 -10.29 10.40 4.62
C ILE A 89 -9.06 10.05 5.46
N GLY A 90 -8.35 9.00 5.05
CA GLY A 90 -7.19 8.49 5.77
C GLY A 90 -7.52 7.59 6.97
N ARG A 91 -8.81 7.29 7.24
CA ARG A 91 -9.19 6.40 8.33
C ARG A 91 -8.70 4.96 8.12
N PHE A 92 -8.79 4.46 6.90
CA PHE A 92 -8.42 3.08 6.58
C PHE A 92 -7.11 3.01 5.81
N ALA A 93 -6.29 2.02 6.16
CA ALA A 93 -5.06 1.68 5.47
C ALA A 93 -5.01 0.17 5.18
N LEU A 94 -4.43 -0.19 4.03
CA LEU A 94 -4.31 -1.58 3.58
C LEU A 94 -2.84 -2.00 3.63
N TYR A 95 -2.58 -3.15 4.23
CA TYR A 95 -1.24 -3.69 4.39
C TYR A 95 -1.12 -5.04 3.67
N PRO A 96 -0.14 -5.21 2.79
CA PRO A 96 0.10 -6.49 2.16
C PRO A 96 0.59 -7.50 3.20
N THR A 97 0.29 -8.78 2.96
CA THR A 97 0.84 -9.90 3.71
C THR A 97 1.80 -10.70 2.83
N GLN A 98 2.44 -11.71 3.39
CA GLN A 98 3.25 -12.63 2.59
C GLN A 98 2.40 -13.61 1.77
N ASN A 99 1.11 -13.74 2.08
CA ASN A 99 0.18 -14.50 1.27
C ASN A 99 -0.28 -13.65 0.07
N THR A 100 -0.12 -14.21 -1.13
CA THR A 100 -0.43 -13.54 -2.40
C THR A 100 -1.83 -12.93 -2.46
N TYR A 101 -2.81 -13.59 -1.86
CA TYR A 101 -4.23 -13.23 -1.97
C TYR A 101 -4.74 -12.39 -0.81
N ASN A 102 -3.96 -12.22 0.26
CA ASN A 102 -4.44 -11.62 1.49
C ASN A 102 -3.74 -10.31 1.84
N PHE A 103 -4.54 -9.39 2.38
CA PHE A 103 -4.13 -8.12 2.96
C PHE A 103 -4.78 -7.96 4.34
N ILE A 104 -4.24 -7.05 5.14
CA ILE A 104 -4.87 -6.60 6.38
C ILE A 104 -5.37 -5.18 6.15
N LEU A 105 -6.65 -4.94 6.38
CA LEU A 105 -7.22 -3.61 6.45
C LEU A 105 -7.23 -3.16 7.91
N LEU A 106 -6.66 -1.99 8.17
CA LEU A 106 -6.63 -1.38 9.49
C LEU A 106 -7.50 -0.13 9.53
N ASP A 107 -8.42 -0.07 10.48
CA ASP A 107 -9.04 1.17 10.92
C ASP A 107 -8.06 1.90 11.84
N GLN A 108 -7.42 2.94 11.33
CA GLN A 108 -6.38 3.70 12.04
C GLN A 108 -6.92 4.59 13.17
N ILE A 109 -8.24 4.72 13.28
CA ILE A 109 -8.88 5.51 14.34
C ILE A 109 -9.29 4.62 15.51
N ASP A 110 -10.03 3.55 15.26
CA ASP A 110 -10.56 2.67 16.30
C ASP A 110 -9.71 1.39 16.50
N GLY A 111 -8.71 1.14 15.65
CA GLY A 111 -7.79 0.01 15.77
C GLY A 111 -8.36 -1.33 15.30
N ASN A 112 -9.55 -1.35 14.70
CA ASN A 112 -10.12 -2.58 14.18
C ASN A 112 -9.35 -3.10 12.97
N THR A 113 -9.18 -4.41 12.89
CA THR A 113 -8.49 -5.08 11.78
C THR A 113 -9.41 -6.05 11.05
N TYR A 114 -9.21 -6.17 9.75
CA TYR A 114 -9.99 -7.04 8.89
C TYR A 114 -9.06 -7.82 7.97
N GLN A 115 -9.34 -9.10 7.81
CA GLN A 115 -8.74 -9.88 6.74
C GLN A 115 -9.42 -9.51 5.42
N VAL A 116 -8.61 -9.21 4.42
CA VAL A 116 -9.04 -8.90 3.06
C VAL A 116 -8.49 -9.97 2.15
N GLN A 117 -9.34 -10.59 1.35
CA GLN A 117 -8.91 -11.54 0.33
C GLN A 117 -9.47 -11.14 -1.02
N TRP A 118 -8.59 -11.11 -2.01
CA TRP A 118 -8.97 -10.96 -3.41
C TRP A 118 -8.86 -12.31 -4.14
N GLY A 119 -9.51 -12.43 -5.29
CA GLY A 119 -9.49 -13.68 -6.06
C GLY A 119 -10.26 -13.58 -7.36
N SER A 120 -10.14 -14.62 -8.18
CA SER A 120 -10.73 -14.68 -9.52
C SER A 120 -12.26 -14.77 -9.48
N SER A 121 -12.80 -15.45 -8.49
CA SER A 121 -14.25 -15.64 -8.33
C SER A 121 -14.81 -14.81 -7.17
N LYS A 122 -16.12 -14.54 -7.22
CA LYS A 122 -16.83 -13.85 -6.13
C LYS A 122 -16.70 -14.58 -4.79
N LYS A 123 -16.65 -15.92 -4.80
CA LYS A 123 -16.55 -16.76 -3.59
C LYS A 123 -15.21 -16.62 -2.87
N GLU A 124 -14.17 -16.22 -3.59
CA GLU A 124 -12.82 -16.06 -3.05
C GLU A 124 -12.59 -14.66 -2.47
N ARG A 125 -13.45 -13.70 -2.82
CA ARG A 125 -13.32 -12.31 -2.39
C ARG A 125 -14.09 -12.10 -1.10
N MET A 126 -13.39 -11.52 -0.08
CA MET A 126 -14.01 -11.27 1.21
C MET A 126 -13.30 -10.14 1.97
N ILE A 127 -14.04 -9.53 2.88
CA ILE A 127 -13.53 -8.67 3.94
C ILE A 127 -14.24 -9.13 5.21
N ILE A 128 -13.48 -9.65 6.18
CA ILE A 128 -14.01 -10.18 7.44
C ILE A 128 -13.25 -9.62 8.64
N PRO A 129 -13.92 -9.29 9.76
CA PRO A 129 -13.23 -8.79 10.94
C PRO A 129 -12.31 -9.85 11.52
N ILE A 130 -11.15 -9.41 12.02
CA ILE A 130 -10.26 -10.21 12.85
C ILE A 130 -10.63 -9.88 14.30
N SER A 131 -11.34 -10.79 14.96
CA SER A 131 -11.75 -10.66 16.36
C SER A 131 -10.88 -11.52 17.26
N TYR A 132 -10.66 -11.07 18.48
CA TYR A 132 -10.00 -11.81 19.56
C TYR A 132 -11.02 -12.21 20.60
#